data_617d1762cd8963c7c07f17991a0bbede
#
_entry.id   617d1762cd8963c7c07f17991a0bbede
#
_cell.length_a   1.000
_cell.length_b   1.000
_cell.length_c   1.000
_cell.angle_alpha   90.00
_cell.angle_beta   90.00
_cell.angle_gamma   90.00
#
_symmetry.space_group_name_H-M   'P 1'
#
loop_
_entity.id
_entity.type
_entity.pdbx_description
1 polymer ?
#
loop_
_entity_poly.entity_id
_entity_poly.type
_entity_poly.pdbx_seq_one_letter_code
_entity_poly.pdbx_strand_id
1 'polypeptide(L)'
;SDFILNRLRSNKSVDLFQDVFFTPILIDELVRRVNQLIDLDASGVFNIVSKVRLSKYEFGLKLADCFKLNPRLINAINIDSISKLTNRPKDMSLSNAKLCKTLQCDVSSIDQQLQNFKQQEESNNNALNQVVINIIPYGRHYTDEEDVQAVADVVRNGMLTQGPKVIEFENKVASYV
;
A
#
# COMPACT_ATOMS: atom_id res chain seq x y z
N SER A 1 1.13 4.46 5.12
CA SER A 1 0.42 5.14 6.24
C SER A 1 0.14 4.18 7.37
N ASP A 2 -0.48 3.04 7.14
CA ASP A 2 -0.99 2.10 8.16
C ASP A 2 0.09 1.59 9.11
N PHE A 3 1.27 1.24 8.59
CA PHE A 3 2.39 0.83 9.42
C PHE A 3 2.75 1.90 10.46
N ILE A 4 2.85 3.17 10.05
CA ILE A 4 3.18 4.29 10.95
C ILE A 4 2.05 4.48 11.97
N LEU A 5 0.80 4.57 11.51
CA LEU A 5 -0.36 4.76 12.40
C LEU A 5 -0.50 3.65 13.42
N ASN A 6 -0.38 2.38 13.01
CA ASN A 6 -0.50 1.23 13.92
C ASN A 6 0.59 1.22 14.99
N ARG A 7 1.82 1.60 14.64
CA ARG A 7 2.90 1.72 15.64
C ARG A 7 2.63 2.84 16.63
N LEU A 8 2.29 4.03 16.14
CA LEU A 8 2.02 5.19 17.00
C LEU A 8 0.80 4.98 17.90
N ARG A 9 -0.29 4.39 17.38
CA ARG A 9 -1.48 4.03 18.16
C ARG A 9 -1.17 2.99 19.25
N SER A 10 -0.24 2.08 18.98
CA SER A 10 0.24 1.09 19.93
C SER A 10 1.31 1.64 20.89
N ASN A 11 1.55 2.95 20.90
CA ASN A 11 2.58 3.63 21.68
C ASN A 11 3.99 3.06 21.46
N LYS A 12 4.29 2.61 20.22
CA LYS A 12 5.59 2.06 19.81
C LYS A 12 6.33 3.06 18.94
N SER A 13 7.64 3.19 19.15
CA SER A 13 8.48 4.04 18.30
C SER A 13 8.57 3.52 16.87
N VAL A 14 8.81 4.43 15.94
CA VAL A 14 9.04 4.14 14.51
C VAL A 14 10.21 4.95 14.00
N ASP A 15 11.11 4.28 13.29
CA ASP A 15 12.26 4.90 12.63
C ASP A 15 11.88 5.24 11.20
N LEU A 16 12.03 6.52 10.82
CA LEU A 16 11.70 7.00 9.48
C LEU A 16 12.88 7.77 8.88
N PHE A 17 13.13 7.54 7.60
CA PHE A 17 14.23 8.18 6.88
C PHE A 17 13.98 9.67 6.68
N GLN A 18 14.92 10.50 7.15
CA GLN A 18 14.89 11.95 6.93
C GLN A 18 15.55 12.37 5.59
N ASP A 19 16.32 11.46 4.99
CA ASP A 19 17.08 11.67 3.74
C ASP A 19 16.51 10.87 2.54
N VAL A 20 15.32 10.28 2.68
CA VAL A 20 14.60 9.59 1.59
C VAL A 20 13.31 10.35 1.29
N PHE A 21 13.25 10.93 0.10
CA PHE A 21 12.19 11.84 -0.33
C PHE A 21 11.23 11.20 -1.33
N PHE A 22 9.98 11.65 -1.32
CA PHE A 22 8.92 11.22 -2.24
C PHE A 22 7.81 12.29 -2.32
N THR A 23 6.88 12.09 -3.22
CA THR A 23 5.68 12.94 -3.39
C THR A 23 4.43 12.10 -3.12
N PRO A 24 3.97 12.00 -1.85
CA PRO A 24 2.81 11.18 -1.48
C PRO A 24 1.52 11.71 -2.10
N ILE A 25 0.59 10.82 -2.41
CA ILE A 25 -0.76 11.17 -2.84
C ILE A 25 -1.77 10.22 -2.20
N LEU A 26 -2.93 10.73 -1.81
CA LEU A 26 -4.05 9.93 -1.34
C LEU A 26 -4.68 9.18 -2.52
N ILE A 27 -5.11 7.95 -2.29
CA ILE A 27 -5.68 7.11 -3.36
C ILE A 27 -6.90 7.75 -4.03
N ASP A 28 -7.79 8.40 -3.28
CA ASP A 28 -8.98 9.07 -3.82
C ASP A 28 -8.60 10.28 -4.68
N GLU A 29 -7.56 11.02 -4.27
CA GLU A 29 -7.03 12.11 -5.08
C GLU A 29 -6.45 11.57 -6.40
N LEU A 30 -5.72 10.43 -6.33
CA LEU A 30 -5.21 9.74 -7.51
C LEU A 30 -6.35 9.34 -8.45
N VAL A 31 -7.36 8.62 -7.94
CA VAL A 31 -8.51 8.16 -8.73
C VAL A 31 -9.26 9.33 -9.37
N ARG A 32 -9.49 10.41 -8.60
CA ARG A 32 -10.13 11.62 -9.12
C ARG A 32 -9.36 12.23 -10.31
N ARG A 33 -8.03 12.30 -10.23
CA ARG A 33 -7.19 12.84 -11.31
C ARG A 33 -7.15 11.92 -12.53
N VAL A 34 -7.13 10.61 -12.31
CA VAL A 34 -7.24 9.63 -13.41
C VAL A 34 -8.55 9.82 -14.17
N ASN A 35 -9.69 9.91 -13.46
CA ASN A 35 -10.99 10.12 -14.11
C ASN A 35 -11.02 11.43 -14.91
N GLN A 36 -10.51 12.52 -14.36
CA GLN A 36 -10.42 13.79 -15.09
C GLN A 36 -9.57 13.70 -16.38
N LEU A 37 -8.47 12.95 -16.35
CA LEU A 37 -7.66 12.73 -17.54
C LEU A 37 -8.40 11.88 -18.59
N ILE A 38 -9.18 10.89 -18.17
CA ILE A 38 -10.03 10.07 -19.04
C ILE A 38 -11.13 10.95 -19.68
N ASP A 39 -11.84 11.75 -18.87
CA ASP A 39 -12.91 12.64 -19.33
C ASP A 39 -12.41 13.68 -20.37
N LEU A 40 -11.12 14.04 -20.28
CA LEU A 40 -10.47 14.95 -21.26
C LEU A 40 -9.85 14.22 -22.45
N ASP A 41 -9.98 12.89 -22.55
CA ASP A 41 -9.29 12.07 -23.56
C ASP A 41 -7.77 12.38 -23.64
N ALA A 42 -7.16 12.62 -22.48
CA ALA A 42 -5.77 13.03 -22.39
C ALA A 42 -4.82 11.86 -22.63
N SER A 43 -3.89 12.03 -23.56
CA SER A 43 -2.92 11.00 -23.94
C SER A 43 -1.51 11.28 -23.44
N GLY A 44 -0.71 10.20 -23.30
CA GLY A 44 0.68 10.25 -22.88
C GLY A 44 0.91 9.92 -21.40
N VAL A 45 2.15 10.14 -20.93
CA VAL A 45 2.54 9.82 -19.55
C VAL A 45 2.31 11.03 -18.63
N PHE A 46 1.67 10.80 -17.49
CA PHE A 46 1.42 11.78 -16.44
C PHE A 46 1.92 11.27 -15.08
N ASN A 47 2.63 12.11 -14.36
CA ASN A 47 2.93 11.86 -12.95
C ASN A 47 1.77 12.40 -12.10
N ILE A 48 1.03 11.50 -11.46
CA ILE A 48 -0.09 11.86 -10.58
C ILE A 48 0.40 11.78 -9.14
N VAL A 49 0.91 12.89 -8.65
CA VAL A 49 1.53 13.00 -7.32
C VAL A 49 1.18 14.33 -6.67
N SER A 50 1.40 14.46 -5.35
CA SER A 50 1.25 15.74 -4.67
C SER A 50 2.27 16.76 -5.16
N LYS A 51 2.00 18.05 -4.89
CA LYS A 51 2.93 19.16 -5.22
C LYS A 51 4.14 19.20 -4.28
N VAL A 52 3.99 18.64 -3.09
CA VAL A 52 4.98 18.76 -2.02
C VAL A 52 5.86 17.52 -1.95
N ARG A 53 7.17 17.75 -2.05
CA ARG A 53 8.22 16.77 -1.78
C ARG A 53 8.44 16.69 -0.28
N LEU A 54 8.37 15.51 0.29
CA LEU A 54 8.58 15.24 1.72
C LEU A 54 9.54 14.08 1.91
N SER A 55 10.31 14.11 2.99
CA SER A 55 10.98 12.92 3.49
C SER A 55 9.97 11.97 4.16
N LYS A 56 10.36 10.71 4.34
CA LYS A 56 9.54 9.75 5.09
C LYS A 56 9.29 10.23 6.52
N TYR A 57 10.28 10.86 7.12
CA TYR A 57 10.19 11.45 8.46
C TYR A 57 9.19 12.61 8.52
N GLU A 58 9.30 13.58 7.61
CA GLU A 58 8.37 14.72 7.54
C GLU A 58 6.93 14.27 7.30
N PHE A 59 6.74 13.28 6.43
CA PHE A 59 5.42 12.68 6.21
C PHE A 59 4.87 12.03 7.50
N GLY A 60 5.72 11.31 8.23
CA GLY A 60 5.36 10.72 9.53
C GLY A 60 4.92 11.76 10.56
N LEU A 61 5.63 12.90 10.64
CA LEU A 61 5.26 14.00 11.53
C LEU A 61 3.91 14.61 11.17
N LYS A 62 3.65 14.86 9.86
CA LYS A 62 2.36 15.36 9.38
C LYS A 62 1.22 14.39 9.69
N LEU A 63 1.48 13.08 9.53
CA LEU A 63 0.53 12.04 9.86
C LEU A 63 0.23 12.03 11.36
N ALA A 64 1.26 12.09 12.22
CA ALA A 64 1.09 12.14 13.67
C ALA A 64 0.29 13.40 14.10
N ASP A 65 0.57 14.56 13.52
CA ASP A 65 -0.17 15.78 13.82
C ASP A 65 -1.65 15.68 13.40
N CYS A 66 -1.91 15.19 12.19
CA CYS A 66 -3.28 15.00 11.67
C CYS A 66 -4.12 14.09 12.59
N PHE A 67 -3.54 12.97 13.04
CA PHE A 67 -4.20 11.98 13.88
C PHE A 67 -4.07 12.24 15.39
N LYS A 68 -3.44 13.35 15.78
CA LYS A 68 -3.20 13.75 17.19
C LYS A 68 -2.45 12.66 17.98
N LEU A 69 -1.47 12.02 17.35
CA LEU A 69 -0.60 11.01 17.93
C LEU A 69 0.71 11.63 18.42
N ASN A 70 1.42 10.92 19.29
CA ASN A 70 2.65 11.43 19.90
C ASN A 70 3.82 11.46 18.90
N PRO A 71 4.28 12.63 18.43
CA PRO A 71 5.37 12.75 17.46
C PRO A 71 6.73 12.36 18.03
N ARG A 72 6.89 12.32 19.36
CA ARG A 72 8.16 11.92 20.03
C ARG A 72 8.48 10.44 19.83
N LEU A 73 7.54 9.65 19.35
CA LEU A 73 7.73 8.24 18.98
C LEU A 73 8.33 8.07 17.58
N ILE A 74 8.50 9.16 16.83
CA ILE A 74 9.06 9.13 15.47
C ILE A 74 10.53 9.52 15.54
N ASN A 75 11.42 8.59 15.23
CA ASN A 75 12.85 8.81 15.20
C ASN A 75 13.29 9.13 13.76
N ALA A 76 14.08 10.17 13.61
CA ALA A 76 14.73 10.48 12.34
C ALA A 76 16.00 9.63 12.19
N ILE A 77 16.09 8.87 11.08
CA ILE A 77 17.30 8.11 10.74
C ILE A 77 17.71 8.39 9.30
N ASN A 78 18.98 8.14 8.97
CA ASN A 78 19.46 8.17 7.60
C ASN A 78 19.46 6.76 7.00
N ILE A 79 19.18 6.66 5.68
CA ILE A 79 19.15 5.36 5.01
C ILE A 79 20.51 4.64 5.11
N ASP A 80 21.60 5.39 5.06
CA ASP A 80 22.95 4.85 5.13
C ASP A 80 23.29 4.27 6.53
N SER A 81 22.49 4.57 7.55
CA SER A 81 22.67 3.99 8.89
C SER A 81 22.26 2.50 8.98
N ILE A 82 21.58 1.97 7.96
CA ILE A 82 21.13 0.58 7.92
C ILE A 82 21.96 -0.22 6.93
N SER A 83 22.99 -0.90 7.43
CA SER A 83 24.00 -1.62 6.64
C SER A 83 23.49 -2.78 5.77
N LYS A 84 22.26 -3.27 6.02
CA LYS A 84 21.67 -4.42 5.30
C LYS A 84 20.69 -4.03 4.19
N LEU A 85 20.46 -2.73 3.97
CA LEU A 85 19.56 -2.30 2.89
C LEU A 85 20.29 -2.30 1.55
N THR A 86 19.60 -2.83 0.54
CA THR A 86 19.98 -2.66 -0.86
C THR A 86 20.07 -1.16 -1.19
N ASN A 87 21.06 -0.77 -2.00
CA ASN A 87 21.19 0.62 -2.45
C ASN A 87 19.91 1.10 -3.14
N ARG A 88 19.29 2.14 -2.59
CA ARG A 88 18.03 2.72 -3.07
C ARG A 88 18.20 4.21 -3.33
N PRO A 89 17.52 4.77 -4.35
CA PRO A 89 17.51 6.21 -4.56
C PRO A 89 17.03 6.96 -3.31
N LYS A 90 17.73 8.01 -2.93
CA LYS A 90 17.32 8.89 -1.82
C LYS A 90 16.21 9.86 -2.23
N ASP A 91 16.09 10.16 -3.52
CA ASP A 91 15.04 11.03 -4.05
C ASP A 91 14.22 10.29 -5.11
N MET A 92 12.97 10.03 -4.77
CA MET A 92 11.95 9.42 -5.64
C MET A 92 10.79 10.39 -5.89
N SER A 93 11.03 11.69 -5.69
CA SER A 93 10.02 12.71 -5.94
C SER A 93 9.80 12.91 -7.44
N LEU A 94 8.56 13.20 -7.80
CA LEU A 94 8.13 13.44 -9.17
C LEU A 94 7.46 14.82 -9.27
N SER A 95 7.51 15.43 -10.45
CA SER A 95 6.80 16.68 -10.74
C SER A 95 5.43 16.39 -11.33
N ASN A 96 4.38 17.05 -10.82
CA ASN A 96 3.02 17.01 -11.34
C ASN A 96 2.70 18.19 -12.28
N ALA A 97 3.69 18.96 -12.71
CA ALA A 97 3.49 20.18 -13.50
C ALA A 97 2.69 19.94 -14.79
N LYS A 98 2.97 18.85 -15.52
CA LYS A 98 2.21 18.46 -16.72
C LYS A 98 0.75 18.16 -16.37
N LEU A 99 0.48 17.44 -15.29
CA LEU A 99 -0.87 17.13 -14.81
C LEU A 99 -1.64 18.42 -14.53
N CYS A 100 -1.10 19.31 -13.69
CA CYS A 100 -1.75 20.56 -13.32
C CYS A 100 -2.01 21.47 -14.52
N LYS A 101 -1.09 21.53 -15.49
CA LYS A 101 -1.28 22.28 -16.73
C LYS A 101 -2.40 21.69 -17.60
N THR A 102 -2.48 20.37 -17.71
CA THR A 102 -3.49 19.69 -18.54
C THR A 102 -4.89 19.83 -17.90
N LEU A 103 -5.00 19.60 -16.61
CA LEU A 103 -6.27 19.69 -15.88
C LEU A 103 -6.68 21.10 -15.51
N GLN A 104 -5.81 22.11 -15.73
CA GLN A 104 -6.02 23.51 -15.32
C GLN A 104 -6.40 23.66 -13.84
N CYS A 105 -5.92 22.77 -12.99
CA CYS A 105 -6.16 22.77 -11.56
C CYS A 105 -4.98 22.21 -10.77
N ASP A 106 -4.87 22.60 -9.51
CA ASP A 106 -3.88 22.06 -8.59
C ASP A 106 -4.36 20.76 -7.94
N VAL A 107 -3.40 19.89 -7.59
CA VAL A 107 -3.63 18.75 -6.69
C VAL A 107 -3.81 19.29 -5.28
N SER A 108 -4.74 18.73 -4.52
CA SER A 108 -5.01 19.10 -3.12
C SER A 108 -3.73 19.08 -2.28
N SER A 109 -3.61 19.98 -1.31
CA SER A 109 -2.46 20.00 -0.41
C SER A 109 -2.34 18.69 0.36
N ILE A 110 -1.13 18.34 0.80
CA ILE A 110 -0.92 17.13 1.59
C ILE A 110 -1.73 17.15 2.90
N ASP A 111 -1.86 18.32 3.52
CA ASP A 111 -2.61 18.47 4.76
C ASP A 111 -4.11 18.22 4.53
N GLN A 112 -4.66 18.73 3.41
CA GLN A 112 -6.03 18.43 3.01
C GLN A 112 -6.25 16.93 2.72
N GLN A 113 -5.30 16.30 2.02
CA GLN A 113 -5.36 14.88 1.73
C GLN A 113 -5.30 14.02 3.01
N LEU A 114 -4.49 14.40 3.99
CA LEU A 114 -4.42 13.72 5.28
C LEU A 114 -5.70 13.89 6.10
N GLN A 115 -6.33 15.07 6.06
CA GLN A 115 -7.64 15.28 6.69
C GLN A 115 -8.73 14.40 6.05
N ASN A 116 -8.77 14.35 4.72
CA ASN A 116 -9.70 13.47 4.01
C ASN A 116 -9.47 11.98 4.38
N PHE A 117 -8.21 11.55 4.43
CA PHE A 117 -7.84 10.20 4.85
C PHE A 117 -8.34 9.88 6.26
N LYS A 118 -8.17 10.82 7.20
CA LYS A 118 -8.66 10.67 8.57
C LYS A 118 -10.18 10.54 8.60
N GLN A 119 -10.91 11.38 7.88
CA GLN A 119 -12.37 11.32 7.81
C GLN A 119 -12.87 9.99 7.24
N GLN A 120 -12.20 9.45 6.21
CA GLN A 120 -12.54 8.14 5.64
C GLN A 120 -12.34 7.02 6.65
N GLU A 121 -11.22 7.04 7.38
CA GLU A 121 -10.94 6.03 8.39
C GLU A 121 -11.96 6.08 9.54
N GLU A 122 -12.34 7.26 10.00
CA GLU A 122 -13.37 7.46 11.02
C GLU A 122 -14.76 6.98 10.54
N SER A 123 -15.10 7.27 9.28
CA SER A 123 -16.36 6.83 8.67
C SER A 123 -16.41 5.31 8.51
N ASN A 124 -15.31 4.69 8.06
CA ASN A 124 -15.20 3.25 7.92
C ASN A 124 -15.29 2.53 9.27
N ASN A 125 -14.66 3.06 10.31
CA ASN A 125 -14.74 2.50 11.66
C ASN A 125 -16.16 2.59 12.23
N ASN A 126 -16.89 3.67 11.96
CA ASN A 126 -18.29 3.81 12.36
C ASN A 126 -19.21 2.85 11.58
N ALA A 127 -18.97 2.67 10.29
CA ALA A 127 -19.72 1.71 9.47
C ALA A 127 -19.45 0.26 9.90
N LEU A 128 -18.21 -0.09 10.21
CA LEU A 128 -17.83 -1.44 10.71
C LEU A 128 -18.49 -1.78 12.05
N ASN A 129 -18.74 -0.79 12.90
CA ASN A 129 -19.47 -0.99 14.17
C ASN A 129 -20.97 -1.20 13.98
N GLN A 130 -21.53 -0.89 12.80
CA GLN A 130 -22.96 -1.02 12.50
C GLN A 130 -23.31 -2.19 11.56
N VAL A 131 -22.35 -2.77 10.87
CA VAL A 131 -22.56 -3.83 9.89
C VAL A 131 -21.66 -5.01 10.22
N VAL A 132 -22.22 -6.15 10.53
CA VAL A 132 -21.52 -7.43 10.43
C VAL A 132 -21.25 -7.66 8.94
N ILE A 133 -20.12 -7.16 8.46
CA ILE A 133 -19.70 -7.40 7.09
C ILE A 133 -19.27 -8.87 7.02
N ASN A 134 -20.07 -9.69 6.35
CA ASN A 134 -19.57 -10.93 5.79
C ASN A 134 -18.51 -10.54 4.74
N ILE A 135 -17.26 -10.40 5.18
CA ILE A 135 -16.13 -10.18 4.28
C ILE A 135 -16.04 -11.44 3.44
N ILE A 136 -16.39 -11.35 2.16
CA ILE A 136 -16.05 -12.39 1.20
C ILE A 136 -14.57 -12.25 0.94
N PRO A 137 -13.71 -13.13 1.50
CA PRO A 137 -12.27 -13.00 1.32
C PRO A 137 -11.94 -13.27 -0.15
N TYR A 138 -11.27 -12.33 -0.80
CA TYR A 138 -10.73 -12.54 -2.13
C TYR A 138 -9.74 -13.72 -2.09
N GLY A 139 -10.09 -14.80 -2.79
CA GLY A 139 -9.18 -15.94 -2.92
C GLY A 139 -9.12 -16.88 -1.71
N ARG A 140 -10.19 -17.03 -0.92
CA ARG A 140 -10.26 -18.13 0.04
C ARG A 140 -10.41 -19.43 -0.74
N HIS A 141 -9.35 -20.23 -0.79
CA HIS A 141 -9.42 -21.58 -1.34
C HIS A 141 -10.26 -22.46 -0.40
N TYR A 142 -11.05 -23.31 -0.99
CA TYR A 142 -11.70 -24.40 -0.28
C TYR A 142 -10.69 -25.54 -0.21
N THR A 143 -10.44 -26.04 0.98
CA THR A 143 -9.62 -27.24 1.20
C THR A 143 -10.42 -28.21 2.03
N ASP A 144 -10.45 -29.45 1.60
CA ASP A 144 -11.04 -30.56 2.35
C ASP A 144 -9.95 -31.47 2.94
N GLU A 145 -10.39 -32.54 3.63
CA GLU A 145 -9.46 -33.44 4.28
C GLU A 145 -8.63 -34.25 3.26
N GLU A 146 -9.13 -34.47 2.05
CA GLU A 146 -8.41 -35.15 0.97
C GLU A 146 -7.25 -34.28 0.47
N ASP A 147 -7.47 -32.96 0.35
CA ASP A 147 -6.41 -32.01 -0.02
C ASP A 147 -5.30 -31.98 1.03
N VAL A 148 -5.70 -31.93 2.31
CA VAL A 148 -4.73 -31.94 3.44
C VAL A 148 -3.92 -33.22 3.43
N GLN A 149 -4.56 -34.38 3.22
CA GLN A 149 -3.88 -35.67 3.17
C GLN A 149 -2.94 -35.76 1.96
N ALA A 150 -3.36 -35.28 0.79
CA ALA A 150 -2.52 -35.28 -0.41
C ALA A 150 -1.25 -34.45 -0.22
N VAL A 151 -1.33 -33.27 0.40
CA VAL A 151 -0.17 -32.44 0.73
C VAL A 151 0.71 -33.13 1.77
N ALA A 152 0.13 -33.72 2.82
CA ALA A 152 0.88 -34.42 3.85
C ALA A 152 1.67 -35.62 3.27
N ASP A 153 1.10 -36.35 2.33
CA ASP A 153 1.75 -37.48 1.68
C ASP A 153 2.90 -37.04 0.78
N VAL A 154 2.77 -35.93 0.06
CA VAL A 154 3.87 -35.35 -0.72
C VAL A 154 5.03 -34.91 0.20
N VAL A 155 4.72 -34.27 1.32
CA VAL A 155 5.73 -33.83 2.29
C VAL A 155 6.44 -35.05 2.93
N ARG A 156 5.71 -36.11 3.30
CA ARG A 156 6.28 -37.32 3.90
C ARG A 156 7.15 -38.11 2.92
N ASN A 157 6.76 -38.17 1.65
CA ASN A 157 7.44 -38.94 0.63
C ASN A 157 8.59 -38.20 -0.08
N GLY A 158 8.89 -36.96 0.31
CA GLY A 158 10.13 -36.27 0.00
C GLY A 158 10.28 -35.67 -1.40
N MET A 159 9.23 -35.59 -2.22
CA MET A 159 9.28 -34.97 -3.56
C MET A 159 8.43 -33.67 -3.61
N LEU A 160 8.98 -32.58 -3.05
CA LEU A 160 8.29 -31.27 -2.97
C LEU A 160 8.29 -30.49 -4.30
N THR A 161 9.18 -30.84 -5.24
CA THR A 161 9.25 -30.19 -6.55
C THR A 161 9.32 -31.24 -7.65
N GLN A 162 8.55 -31.06 -8.72
CA GLN A 162 8.53 -31.95 -9.91
C GLN A 162 8.34 -33.44 -9.62
N GLY A 163 7.55 -33.76 -8.58
CA GLY A 163 7.22 -35.14 -8.23
C GLY A 163 6.07 -35.72 -9.08
N PRO A 164 5.72 -37.02 -8.88
CA PRO A 164 4.63 -37.70 -9.61
C PRO A 164 3.29 -36.98 -9.56
N LYS A 165 3.02 -36.21 -8.51
CA LYS A 165 1.79 -35.41 -8.35
C LYS A 165 1.63 -34.29 -9.36
N VAL A 166 2.74 -33.73 -9.89
CA VAL A 166 2.70 -32.75 -10.97
C VAL A 166 2.14 -33.38 -12.25
N ILE A 167 2.67 -34.54 -12.61
CA ILE A 167 2.24 -35.29 -13.80
C ILE A 167 0.76 -35.72 -13.67
N GLU A 168 0.35 -36.17 -12.48
CA GLU A 168 -1.06 -36.52 -12.19
C GLU A 168 -1.97 -35.30 -12.36
N PHE A 169 -1.58 -34.15 -11.86
CA PHE A 169 -2.31 -32.88 -12.01
C PHE A 169 -2.40 -32.45 -13.48
N GLU A 170 -1.29 -32.46 -14.20
CA GLU A 170 -1.25 -32.10 -15.63
C GLU A 170 -2.16 -33.00 -16.46
N ASN A 171 -2.14 -34.31 -16.20
CA ASN A 171 -3.02 -35.26 -16.91
C ASN A 171 -4.51 -35.05 -16.56
N LYS A 172 -4.86 -34.75 -15.32
CA LYS A 172 -6.23 -34.43 -14.92
C LYS A 172 -6.73 -33.15 -15.57
N VAL A 173 -5.91 -32.10 -15.61
CA VAL A 173 -6.26 -30.84 -16.29
C VAL A 173 -6.44 -31.09 -17.79
N ALA A 174 -5.50 -31.79 -18.44
CA ALA A 174 -5.60 -32.11 -19.87
C ALA A 174 -6.82 -32.97 -20.23
N SER A 175 -7.33 -33.80 -19.30
CA SER A 175 -8.54 -34.58 -19.52
C SER A 175 -9.84 -33.81 -19.28
N TYR A 176 -9.73 -32.61 -18.60
CA TYR A 176 -10.90 -31.78 -18.32
C TYR A 176 -11.14 -30.74 -19.40
N VAL A 177 -10.11 -30.34 -20.15
CA VAL A 177 -10.13 -29.36 -21.25
C VAL A 177 -10.28 -30.05 -22.59
#